data_3f139fec4734f0217f60e661499ec9b3
#
_entry.id   3f139fec4734f0217f60e661499ec9b3
#
_cell.length_a   1.000
_cell.length_b   1.000
_cell.length_c   1.000
_cell.angle_alpha   90.00
_cell.angle_beta   90.00
_cell.angle_gamma   90.00
#
_symmetry.space_group_name_H-M   'P 1'
#
loop_
_entity.id
_entity.type
_entity.pdbx_description
1 polymer ?
#
loop_
_entity_poly.entity_id
_entity_poly.type
_entity_poly.pdbx_seq_one_letter_code
_entity_poly.pdbx_strand_id
1 'polypeptide(L)'
;MMRKTSKRRGTSVIAALVVLCAVLGYGLTEWKPLTDTPQAVPASRAAPGKGRVLEKISIPEKGEPVRLFTINAGNYFVPEDPRRSNFQVKYKPVEAREAVAELIRQSGAEIVGLSEMGGEAAVRDLQMRLKRKGVQLPHKVLVMRNGEDRGLALLSKYPIVDNRSVTDMPVSGETKRKKTMLRGILDATVKTPDGRLFRLMGIHLKSRLSRDGSAEDTRRREAYALRDYLNEAIASQDGMPLLLYGDFNDGPADSAVQVIQGPAKTEYRLNRLKPRDSRGETWTIYYEDGDTYHSFDHLFINCLLYTSDAADDS
;
A
#
# COMPACT_ATOMS: atom_id res chain seq x y z
N MET A 1 44.46 2.40 24.23
CA MET A 1 43.29 3.22 24.58
C MET A 1 42.47 3.42 23.30
N MET A 2 41.58 2.46 22.99
CA MET A 2 40.76 2.47 21.76
C MET A 2 39.43 3.15 22.05
N ARG A 3 39.17 4.28 21.40
CA ARG A 3 37.86 4.95 21.41
C ARG A 3 36.85 4.12 20.61
N LYS A 4 35.87 3.57 21.31
CA LYS A 4 34.65 2.98 20.67
C LYS A 4 33.84 4.15 20.11
N THR A 5 33.82 4.30 18.80
CA THR A 5 32.84 5.15 18.09
C THR A 5 31.48 4.52 18.20
N SER A 6 30.59 5.13 18.95
CA SER A 6 29.17 4.82 18.99
C SER A 6 28.58 5.15 17.61
N LYS A 7 28.20 4.14 16.84
CA LYS A 7 27.36 4.31 15.65
C LYS A 7 25.99 4.83 16.09
N ARG A 8 25.76 6.13 15.96
CA ARG A 8 24.42 6.71 16.00
C ARG A 8 23.63 6.08 14.84
N ARG A 9 22.55 5.40 15.15
CA ARG A 9 21.58 4.93 14.14
C ARG A 9 20.86 6.17 13.64
N GLY A 10 21.00 6.46 12.36
CA GLY A 10 20.30 7.55 11.69
C GLY A 10 18.79 7.46 11.92
N THR A 11 18.17 8.56 12.22
CA THR A 11 16.73 8.69 12.41
C THR A 11 16.13 8.86 11.02
N SER A 12 15.45 7.84 10.50
CA SER A 12 14.67 7.97 9.26
C SER A 12 13.46 8.87 9.54
N VAL A 13 13.35 9.98 8.83
CA VAL A 13 12.15 10.80 8.81
C VAL A 13 11.25 10.25 7.72
N ILE A 14 10.11 9.68 8.13
CA ILE A 14 9.10 9.16 7.20
C ILE A 14 8.20 10.32 6.81
N ALA A 15 8.19 10.68 5.53
CA ALA A 15 7.20 11.59 4.98
C ALA A 15 5.88 10.85 4.81
N ALA A 16 4.81 11.41 5.35
CA ALA A 16 3.47 10.87 5.18
C ALA A 16 2.92 11.29 3.83
N LEU A 17 2.46 10.33 3.04
CA LEU A 17 1.82 10.57 1.75
C LEU A 17 0.33 10.78 1.97
N VAL A 18 -0.14 12.01 1.81
CA VAL A 18 -1.57 12.33 1.79
C VAL A 18 -2.05 12.25 0.34
N VAL A 19 -2.93 11.31 0.05
CA VAL A 19 -3.55 11.19 -1.26
C VAL A 19 -5.01 11.54 -1.16
N LEU A 20 -5.37 12.60 -1.84
CA LEU A 20 -6.76 12.91 -2.13
C LEU A 20 -7.15 12.09 -3.36
N CYS A 21 -7.70 10.91 -3.17
CA CYS A 21 -8.34 10.18 -4.23
C CYS A 21 -9.78 10.69 -4.34
N ALA A 22 -10.02 11.60 -5.26
CA ALA A 22 -11.36 11.83 -5.75
C ALA A 22 -11.77 10.58 -6.54
N VAL A 23 -12.39 9.63 -5.85
CA VAL A 23 -13.05 8.52 -6.53
C VAL A 23 -14.38 9.08 -7.01
N LEU A 24 -14.35 9.91 -8.04
CA LEU A 24 -15.37 10.27 -8.99
C LEU A 24 -15.17 11.69 -9.58
N GLY A 25 -15.01 11.75 -10.86
CA GLY A 25 -15.51 12.85 -11.71
C GLY A 25 -14.92 14.24 -11.50
N TYR A 26 -13.63 14.38 -11.18
CA TYR A 26 -12.89 15.60 -11.46
C TYR A 26 -11.50 15.22 -11.98
N GLY A 27 -11.20 15.70 -13.18
CA GLY A 27 -9.95 15.50 -13.85
C GLY A 27 -8.77 15.85 -12.95
N LEU A 28 -7.84 14.91 -12.82
CA LEU A 28 -6.49 15.21 -12.38
C LEU A 28 -5.86 16.03 -13.50
N THR A 29 -5.93 17.35 -13.39
CA THR A 29 -5.20 18.25 -14.29
C THR A 29 -3.71 17.92 -14.19
N GLU A 30 -3.13 17.62 -15.37
CA GLU A 30 -1.73 17.36 -15.65
C GLU A 30 -1.17 15.95 -15.32
N TRP A 31 -1.58 14.97 -16.13
CA TRP A 31 -0.81 13.76 -16.30
C TRP A 31 -0.24 13.67 -17.74
N LYS A 32 1.10 13.59 -17.86
CA LYS A 32 1.77 13.24 -19.12
C LYS A 32 2.31 11.82 -19.03
N PRO A 33 2.01 10.93 -20.00
CA PRO A 33 2.59 9.59 -20.01
C PRO A 33 4.10 9.66 -20.24
N LEU A 34 4.86 8.87 -19.45
CA LEU A 34 6.27 8.62 -19.72
C LEU A 34 6.39 7.63 -20.88
N THR A 35 7.00 8.07 -21.98
CA THR A 35 7.32 7.25 -23.15
C THR A 35 8.68 6.57 -22.99
N ASP A 36 8.91 5.82 -21.93
CA ASP A 36 10.08 4.96 -21.84
C ASP A 36 9.63 3.50 -21.90
N THR A 37 10.05 2.82 -22.96
CA THR A 37 9.76 1.42 -23.25
C THR A 37 10.77 0.53 -22.52
N PRO A 38 10.42 -0.20 -21.46
CA PRO A 38 11.27 -1.25 -20.92
C PRO A 38 11.19 -2.48 -21.80
N GLN A 39 12.32 -3.15 -22.01
CA GLN A 39 12.40 -4.43 -22.71
C GLN A 39 11.48 -5.47 -22.06
N ALA A 40 10.79 -6.24 -22.90
CA ALA A 40 9.82 -7.25 -22.52
C ALA A 40 10.46 -8.38 -21.68
N VAL A 41 9.93 -8.58 -20.47
CA VAL A 41 10.17 -9.80 -19.68
C VAL A 41 9.15 -10.86 -20.16
N PRO A 42 9.56 -12.10 -20.42
CA PRO A 42 8.65 -13.12 -20.97
C PRO A 42 7.52 -13.42 -19.99
N ALA A 43 6.30 -13.29 -20.48
CA ALA A 43 5.08 -13.60 -19.74
C ALA A 43 4.99 -15.11 -19.45
N SER A 44 4.73 -15.48 -18.21
CA SER A 44 4.32 -16.83 -17.83
C SER A 44 2.99 -17.14 -18.52
N ARG A 45 2.88 -18.36 -19.06
CA ARG A 45 1.74 -18.82 -19.85
C ARG A 45 0.47 -18.95 -19.00
N ALA A 46 -0.38 -17.93 -19.03
CA ALA A 46 -1.80 -18.10 -18.80
C ALA A 46 -2.51 -18.05 -20.17
N ALA A 47 -3.30 -19.05 -20.50
CA ALA A 47 -4.02 -19.11 -21.75
C ALA A 47 -5.07 -17.98 -21.83
N PRO A 48 -5.25 -17.33 -22.99
CA PRO A 48 -6.20 -16.24 -23.13
C PRO A 48 -7.63 -16.78 -23.05
N GLY A 49 -8.34 -16.44 -21.98
CA GLY A 49 -9.79 -16.58 -21.91
C GLY A 49 -10.44 -15.67 -22.95
N LYS A 50 -11.42 -16.18 -23.69
CA LYS A 50 -12.18 -15.44 -24.70
C LYS A 50 -12.75 -14.15 -24.10
N GLY A 51 -12.41 -13.01 -24.70
CA GLY A 51 -12.84 -11.68 -24.30
C GLY A 51 -14.35 -11.61 -24.09
N ARG A 52 -14.74 -11.32 -22.87
CA ARG A 52 -16.11 -10.95 -22.51
C ARG A 52 -16.27 -9.47 -22.86
N VAL A 53 -17.25 -9.16 -23.69
CA VAL A 53 -17.67 -7.78 -23.93
C VAL A 53 -18.17 -7.23 -22.59
N LEU A 54 -17.43 -6.30 -22.02
CA LEU A 54 -17.84 -5.60 -20.79
C LEU A 54 -19.05 -4.72 -21.15
N GLU A 55 -20.22 -5.05 -20.65
CA GLU A 55 -21.33 -4.11 -20.62
C GLU A 55 -20.87 -2.88 -19.85
N LYS A 56 -21.13 -1.69 -20.41
CA LYS A 56 -20.84 -0.40 -19.78
C LYS A 56 -21.55 -0.34 -18.42
N ILE A 57 -20.82 -0.54 -17.34
CA ILE A 57 -21.32 -0.23 -16.01
C ILE A 57 -21.37 1.30 -15.93
N SER A 58 -22.58 1.84 -15.82
CA SER A 58 -22.78 3.27 -15.59
C SER A 58 -22.24 3.61 -14.19
N ILE A 59 -21.07 4.24 -14.12
CA ILE A 59 -20.55 4.80 -12.90
C ILE A 59 -21.39 6.05 -12.61
N PRO A 60 -21.93 6.23 -11.39
CA PRO A 60 -22.69 7.44 -11.06
C PRO A 60 -21.82 8.69 -11.26
N GLU A 61 -22.32 9.67 -11.99
CA GLU A 61 -21.55 10.85 -12.43
C GLU A 61 -21.03 11.78 -11.32
N LYS A 62 -21.52 11.68 -10.09
CA LYS A 62 -21.02 12.48 -8.94
C LYS A 62 -21.21 11.73 -7.63
N GLY A 63 -20.13 11.44 -6.96
CA GLY A 63 -20.10 11.03 -5.56
C GLY A 63 -19.15 11.91 -4.77
N GLU A 64 -19.36 12.00 -3.48
CA GLU A 64 -18.45 12.71 -2.59
C GLU A 64 -17.04 12.09 -2.64
N PRO A 65 -15.97 12.91 -2.69
CA PRO A 65 -14.61 12.41 -2.71
C PRO A 65 -14.27 11.68 -1.41
N VAL A 66 -13.61 10.55 -1.52
CA VAL A 66 -13.09 9.77 -0.37
C VAL A 66 -11.61 10.05 -0.21
N ARG A 67 -11.20 10.46 0.99
CA ARG A 67 -9.81 10.75 1.33
C ARG A 67 -9.13 9.51 1.90
N LEU A 68 -8.13 9.01 1.17
CA LEU A 68 -7.24 7.94 1.63
C LEU A 68 -5.91 8.53 2.07
N PHE A 69 -5.43 8.10 3.23
CA PHE A 69 -4.09 8.36 3.74
C PHE A 69 -3.35 7.04 3.91
N THR A 70 -2.10 6.95 3.48
CA THR A 70 -1.26 5.77 3.71
C THR A 70 0.05 6.16 4.37
N ILE A 71 0.53 5.33 5.29
CA ILE A 71 1.76 5.58 6.03
C ILE A 71 2.40 4.27 6.49
N ASN A 72 3.73 4.18 6.37
CA ASN A 72 4.49 3.25 7.18
C ASN A 72 4.55 3.81 8.62
N ALA A 73 3.88 3.14 9.55
CA ALA A 73 3.74 3.60 10.93
C ALA A 73 5.01 3.43 11.78
N GLY A 74 6.12 2.95 11.19
CA GLY A 74 7.44 2.90 11.81
C GLY A 74 7.47 2.05 13.08
N ASN A 75 7.21 0.75 12.98
CA ASN A 75 7.15 -0.16 14.13
C ASN A 75 6.17 0.34 15.22
N TYR A 76 4.91 0.48 14.86
CA TYR A 76 3.87 0.91 15.80
C TYR A 76 3.56 -0.18 16.83
N PHE A 77 4.42 -0.31 17.82
CA PHE A 77 4.38 -1.32 18.86
C PHE A 77 3.95 -0.74 20.19
N VAL A 78 3.09 -1.45 20.89
CA VAL A 78 2.58 -1.07 22.22
C VAL A 78 2.87 -2.15 23.26
N PRO A 79 2.98 -1.81 24.56
CA PRO A 79 3.28 -2.77 25.62
C PRO A 79 2.26 -3.90 25.75
N GLU A 80 1.00 -3.61 25.43
CA GLU A 80 -0.14 -4.52 25.59
C GLU A 80 -0.26 -5.58 24.49
N ASP A 81 0.67 -5.61 23.52
CA ASP A 81 0.65 -6.63 22.47
C ASP A 81 1.27 -7.95 22.97
N PRO A 82 0.45 -9.00 23.23
CA PRO A 82 0.91 -10.24 23.86
C PRO A 82 1.89 -11.05 23.00
N ARG A 83 1.95 -10.80 21.69
CA ARG A 83 2.85 -11.53 20.77
C ARG A 83 4.32 -11.16 20.93
N ARG A 84 4.63 -10.18 21.79
CA ARG A 84 5.95 -9.56 21.88
C ARG A 84 6.77 -9.98 23.09
N SER A 85 6.22 -10.77 23.96
CA SER A 85 6.97 -11.27 25.12
C SER A 85 8.25 -12.02 24.75
N ASN A 86 8.36 -12.51 23.50
CA ASN A 86 9.52 -13.29 23.03
C ASN A 86 10.50 -12.49 22.14
N PHE A 87 10.20 -11.22 21.81
CA PHE A 87 11.06 -10.38 20.98
C PHE A 87 11.58 -9.18 21.78
N GLN A 88 12.87 -8.89 21.69
CA GLN A 88 13.44 -7.63 22.22
C GLN A 88 12.98 -6.45 21.35
N VAL A 89 11.68 -6.17 21.33
CA VAL A 89 11.12 -5.13 20.50
C VAL A 89 10.98 -3.84 21.30
N LYS A 90 11.50 -2.78 20.73
CA LYS A 90 11.35 -1.43 21.30
C LYS A 90 9.94 -0.91 20.99
N TYR A 91 9.15 -0.65 22.03
CA TYR A 91 7.85 0.00 21.88
C TYR A 91 7.98 1.41 21.29
N LYS A 92 7.00 1.79 20.48
CA LYS A 92 6.95 3.15 19.94
C LYS A 92 6.66 4.14 21.07
N PRO A 93 7.48 5.21 21.24
CA PRO A 93 7.24 6.22 22.24
C PRO A 93 5.85 6.85 22.14
N VAL A 94 5.30 7.29 23.27
CA VAL A 94 3.94 7.88 23.33
C VAL A 94 3.85 9.09 22.39
N GLU A 95 4.86 9.95 22.39
CA GLU A 95 4.96 11.15 21.56
C GLU A 95 4.92 10.79 20.06
N ALA A 96 5.63 9.74 19.67
CA ALA A 96 5.64 9.27 18.29
C ALA A 96 4.29 8.64 17.88
N ARG A 97 3.58 7.98 18.81
CA ARG A 97 2.22 7.47 18.57
C ARG A 97 1.21 8.62 18.44
N GLU A 98 1.36 9.66 19.25
CA GLU A 98 0.55 10.89 19.12
C GLU A 98 0.82 11.61 17.81
N ALA A 99 2.07 11.66 17.35
CA ALA A 99 2.43 12.26 16.07
C ALA A 99 1.78 11.51 14.88
N VAL A 100 1.76 10.18 14.89
CA VAL A 100 1.05 9.39 13.87
C VAL A 100 -0.45 9.72 13.85
N ALA A 101 -1.09 9.76 15.04
CA ALA A 101 -2.51 10.11 15.12
C ALA A 101 -2.78 11.55 14.67
N GLU A 102 -1.86 12.48 14.94
CA GLU A 102 -1.97 13.87 14.51
C GLU A 102 -1.84 14.02 12.99
N LEU A 103 -0.90 13.32 12.35
CA LEU A 103 -0.76 13.29 10.89
C LEU A 103 -2.04 12.79 10.23
N ILE A 104 -2.63 11.70 10.75
CA ILE A 104 -3.90 11.18 10.25
C ILE A 104 -5.02 12.20 10.43
N ARG A 105 -5.11 12.88 11.57
CA ARG A 105 -6.11 13.92 11.81
C ARG A 105 -5.96 15.08 10.82
N GLN A 106 -4.74 15.56 10.60
CA GLN A 106 -4.46 16.67 9.70
C GLN A 106 -4.75 16.34 8.24
N SER A 107 -4.57 15.07 7.84
CA SER A 107 -4.89 14.62 6.49
C SER A 107 -6.39 14.70 6.18
N GLY A 108 -7.25 14.71 7.20
CA GLY A 108 -8.69 14.62 7.04
C GLY A 108 -9.14 13.29 6.41
N ALA A 109 -8.30 12.24 6.51
CA ALA A 109 -8.57 10.96 5.89
C ALA A 109 -9.79 10.26 6.48
N GLU A 110 -10.55 9.64 5.60
CA GLU A 110 -11.70 8.79 5.93
C GLU A 110 -11.35 7.31 5.87
N ILE A 111 -10.23 7.00 5.22
CA ILE A 111 -9.63 5.67 5.15
C ILE A 111 -8.13 5.80 5.37
N VAL A 112 -7.56 4.91 6.17
CA VAL A 112 -6.13 4.93 6.51
C VAL A 112 -5.53 3.56 6.29
N GLY A 113 -4.57 3.46 5.39
CA GLY A 113 -3.73 2.30 5.15
C GLY A 113 -2.44 2.38 5.95
N LEU A 114 -2.09 1.33 6.67
CA LEU A 114 -0.96 1.32 7.61
C LEU A 114 -0.07 0.10 7.36
N SER A 115 1.22 0.32 7.25
CA SER A 115 2.24 -0.72 7.36
C SER A 115 3.02 -0.61 8.67
N GLU A 116 3.73 -1.67 9.04
CA GLU A 116 4.47 -1.80 10.31
C GLU A 116 3.62 -1.64 11.57
N MET A 117 2.35 -2.01 11.49
CA MET A 117 1.50 -2.07 12.67
C MET A 117 1.84 -3.29 13.53
N GLY A 118 1.75 -3.11 14.84
CA GLY A 118 1.74 -4.19 15.80
C GLY A 118 0.44 -5.02 15.70
N GLY A 119 0.12 -5.74 16.77
CA GLY A 119 -1.11 -6.54 16.84
C GLY A 119 -2.36 -5.70 17.07
N GLU A 120 -3.42 -6.39 17.45
CA GLU A 120 -4.72 -5.78 17.78
C GLU A 120 -4.64 -4.67 18.85
N ALA A 121 -3.71 -4.80 19.81
CA ALA A 121 -3.50 -3.76 20.82
C ALA A 121 -2.99 -2.46 20.21
N ALA A 122 -2.08 -2.54 19.24
CA ALA A 122 -1.56 -1.37 18.53
C ALA A 122 -2.65 -0.67 17.71
N VAL A 123 -3.51 -1.44 17.02
CA VAL A 123 -4.64 -0.88 16.28
C VAL A 123 -5.63 -0.18 17.22
N ARG A 124 -5.96 -0.80 18.37
CA ARG A 124 -6.83 -0.18 19.37
C ARG A 124 -6.22 1.10 19.96
N ASP A 125 -4.92 1.12 20.28
CA ASP A 125 -4.24 2.31 20.77
C ASP A 125 -4.35 3.47 19.77
N LEU A 126 -4.11 3.21 18.50
CA LEU A 126 -4.24 4.22 17.45
C LEU A 126 -5.69 4.71 17.31
N GLN A 127 -6.68 3.80 17.27
CA GLN A 127 -8.09 4.19 17.19
C GLN A 127 -8.53 5.03 18.40
N MET A 128 -8.06 4.72 19.62
CA MET A 128 -8.35 5.52 20.79
C MET A 128 -7.74 6.92 20.72
N ARG A 129 -6.50 7.07 20.21
CA ARG A 129 -5.86 8.38 20.01
C ARG A 129 -6.60 9.21 18.98
N LEU A 130 -6.98 8.60 17.86
CA LEU A 130 -7.77 9.23 16.80
C LEU A 130 -9.12 9.71 17.34
N LYS A 131 -9.83 8.87 18.10
CA LYS A 131 -11.10 9.23 18.73
C LYS A 131 -10.97 10.44 19.66
N ARG A 132 -9.91 10.52 20.48
CA ARG A 132 -9.62 11.70 21.32
C ARG A 132 -9.37 12.97 20.52
N LYS A 133 -8.91 12.85 19.29
CA LYS A 133 -8.69 13.96 18.34
C LYS A 133 -9.91 14.23 17.44
N GLY A 134 -11.07 13.61 17.71
CA GLY A 134 -12.29 13.78 16.94
C GLY A 134 -12.38 13.00 15.64
N VAL A 135 -11.41 12.08 15.38
CA VAL A 135 -11.40 11.24 14.18
C VAL A 135 -11.97 9.86 14.53
N GLN A 136 -13.02 9.45 13.82
CA GLN A 136 -13.66 8.15 14.03
C GLN A 136 -13.48 7.26 12.80
N LEU A 137 -12.68 6.20 12.96
CA LEU A 137 -12.44 5.16 11.98
C LEU A 137 -12.77 3.80 12.62
N PRO A 138 -14.08 3.47 12.78
CA PRO A 138 -14.50 2.33 13.59
C PRO A 138 -14.24 0.98 12.91
N HIS A 139 -14.25 0.96 11.57
CA HIS A 139 -14.05 -0.27 10.80
C HIS A 139 -12.55 -0.53 10.60
N LYS A 140 -12.13 -1.79 10.74
CA LYS A 140 -10.72 -2.16 10.61
C LYS A 140 -10.54 -3.54 10.00
N VAL A 141 -9.40 -3.70 9.33
CA VAL A 141 -8.78 -4.99 8.98
C VAL A 141 -7.35 -4.98 9.53
N LEU A 142 -6.92 -6.08 10.10
CA LEU A 142 -5.55 -6.33 10.50
C LEU A 142 -5.07 -7.62 9.84
N VAL A 143 -3.98 -7.53 9.10
CA VAL A 143 -3.28 -8.67 8.50
C VAL A 143 -1.97 -8.85 9.24
N MET A 144 -1.86 -9.95 9.97
CA MET A 144 -0.70 -10.27 10.79
C MET A 144 -0.36 -11.74 10.58
N ARG A 145 0.80 -12.00 9.97
CA ARG A 145 1.29 -13.35 9.80
C ARG A 145 1.80 -13.93 11.12
N ASN A 146 1.60 -15.22 11.31
CA ASN A 146 2.15 -15.92 12.48
C ASN A 146 3.68 -15.88 12.47
N GLY A 147 4.27 -15.50 13.62
CA GLY A 147 5.72 -15.36 13.76
C GLY A 147 6.32 -14.04 13.27
N GLU A 148 5.51 -13.18 12.66
CA GLU A 148 5.93 -11.82 12.30
C GLU A 148 5.49 -10.82 13.38
N ASP A 149 6.27 -9.76 13.53
CA ASP A 149 6.02 -8.70 14.50
C ASP A 149 5.33 -7.46 13.87
N ARG A 150 5.29 -7.39 12.55
CA ARG A 150 4.74 -6.29 11.77
C ARG A 150 3.67 -6.75 10.82
N GLY A 151 2.54 -6.09 10.88
CA GLY A 151 1.40 -6.34 10.02
C GLY A 151 0.99 -5.14 9.19
N LEU A 152 -0.06 -5.36 8.42
CA LEU A 152 -0.78 -4.36 7.65
C LEU A 152 -2.10 -4.08 8.34
N ALA A 153 -2.53 -2.82 8.39
CA ALA A 153 -3.87 -2.50 8.86
C ALA A 153 -4.56 -1.51 7.93
N LEU A 154 -5.88 -1.62 7.89
CA LEU A 154 -6.79 -0.66 7.28
C LEU A 154 -7.73 -0.17 8.36
N LEU A 155 -7.87 1.15 8.49
CA LEU A 155 -8.91 1.77 9.29
C LEU A 155 -9.84 2.54 8.36
N SER A 156 -11.13 2.46 8.58
CA SER A 156 -12.11 3.10 7.71
C SER A 156 -13.26 3.72 8.51
N LYS A 157 -13.70 4.90 8.07
CA LYS A 157 -14.95 5.53 8.47
C LYS A 157 -16.14 4.74 7.91
N TYR A 158 -15.96 4.12 6.76
CA TYR A 158 -16.98 3.42 6.01
C TYR A 158 -16.96 1.91 6.28
N PRO A 159 -18.12 1.23 6.18
CA PRO A 159 -18.18 -0.22 6.35
C PRO A 159 -17.23 -0.97 5.42
N ILE A 160 -16.51 -1.94 5.97
CA ILE A 160 -15.76 -2.94 5.23
C ILE A 160 -16.71 -4.12 5.01
N VAL A 161 -17.13 -4.34 3.77
CA VAL A 161 -18.17 -5.31 3.41
C VAL A 161 -17.62 -6.65 2.95
N ASP A 162 -16.33 -6.70 2.60
CA ASP A 162 -15.62 -7.94 2.26
C ASP A 162 -14.16 -7.85 2.70
N ASN A 163 -13.58 -8.99 3.07
CA ASN A 163 -12.18 -9.11 3.49
C ASN A 163 -11.60 -10.41 2.94
N ARG A 164 -10.76 -10.28 1.92
CA ARG A 164 -10.07 -11.39 1.23
C ARG A 164 -8.56 -11.40 1.53
N SER A 165 -8.15 -10.78 2.63
CA SER A 165 -6.74 -10.68 3.00
C SER A 165 -6.06 -12.05 3.12
N VAL A 166 -4.82 -12.13 2.65
CA VAL A 166 -4.01 -13.35 2.63
C VAL A 166 -2.78 -13.17 3.51
N THR A 167 -2.63 -14.00 4.55
CA THR A 167 -1.48 -13.95 5.45
C THR A 167 -0.29 -14.74 4.94
N ASP A 168 -0.54 -15.86 4.27
CA ASP A 168 0.49 -16.85 3.85
C ASP A 168 0.55 -16.98 2.33
N MET A 169 0.61 -15.84 1.61
CA MET A 169 0.73 -15.82 0.15
C MET A 169 1.99 -16.52 -0.30
N PRO A 170 1.91 -17.63 -1.05
CA PRO A 170 3.08 -18.37 -1.52
C PRO A 170 3.92 -17.52 -2.48
N VAL A 171 5.25 -17.62 -2.36
CA VAL A 171 6.17 -17.04 -3.34
C VAL A 171 6.94 -18.17 -4.04
N SER A 172 7.06 -18.06 -5.36
CA SER A 172 7.83 -19.01 -6.16
C SER A 172 9.32 -18.95 -5.82
N GLY A 173 10.01 -20.09 -5.80
CA GLY A 173 11.44 -20.14 -5.56
C GLY A 173 11.98 -21.56 -5.57
N GLU A 174 13.26 -21.72 -5.87
CA GLU A 174 13.97 -23.00 -6.02
C GLU A 174 14.25 -23.75 -4.71
N THR A 175 13.77 -23.27 -3.57
CA THR A 175 14.05 -23.89 -2.27
C THR A 175 13.03 -24.97 -1.94
N LYS A 176 13.48 -26.07 -1.34
CA LYS A 176 12.64 -27.19 -0.85
C LYS A 176 11.58 -26.77 0.20
N ARG A 177 11.68 -25.57 0.77
CA ARG A 177 10.69 -25.00 1.69
C ARG A 177 9.82 -24.00 0.93
N LYS A 178 8.50 -24.15 1.00
CA LYS A 178 7.54 -23.16 0.53
C LYS A 178 7.78 -21.86 1.29
N LYS A 179 8.23 -20.84 0.59
CA LYS A 179 8.35 -19.48 1.14
C LYS A 179 7.03 -18.75 0.90
N THR A 180 6.70 -17.84 1.80
CA THR A 180 5.53 -16.97 1.69
C THR A 180 5.94 -15.51 1.80
N MET A 181 5.11 -14.59 1.32
CA MET A 181 5.31 -13.15 1.54
C MET A 181 5.45 -12.86 3.04
N LEU A 182 6.35 -11.96 3.40
CA LEU A 182 6.65 -11.67 4.81
C LEU A 182 5.46 -11.07 5.56
N ARG A 183 4.65 -10.21 4.92
CA ARG A 183 3.55 -9.49 5.56
C ARG A 183 2.18 -9.86 5.01
N GLY A 184 2.11 -10.72 3.99
CA GLY A 184 0.87 -11.05 3.31
C GLY A 184 0.33 -9.89 2.46
N ILE A 185 -0.95 -9.97 2.14
CA ILE A 185 -1.70 -8.98 1.34
C ILE A 185 -2.95 -8.61 2.14
N LEU A 186 -3.11 -7.33 2.44
CA LEU A 186 -4.39 -6.79 2.90
C LEU A 186 -5.28 -6.60 1.69
N ASP A 187 -6.52 -7.10 1.74
CA ASP A 187 -7.47 -7.02 0.64
C ASP A 187 -8.88 -6.86 1.20
N ALA A 188 -9.44 -5.68 1.07
CA ALA A 188 -10.72 -5.31 1.66
C ALA A 188 -11.58 -4.50 0.70
N THR A 189 -12.89 -4.76 0.70
CA THR A 189 -13.87 -3.96 -0.04
C THR A 189 -14.60 -3.03 0.92
N VAL A 190 -14.59 -1.75 0.60
CA VAL A 190 -15.25 -0.69 1.36
C VAL A 190 -16.47 -0.21 0.60
N LYS A 191 -17.56 0.08 1.34
CA LYS A 191 -18.80 0.62 0.81
C LYS A 191 -19.02 2.05 1.31
N THR A 192 -19.10 3.00 0.40
CA THR A 192 -19.42 4.41 0.71
C THR A 192 -20.91 4.61 1.03
N PRO A 193 -21.31 5.72 1.66
CA PRO A 193 -22.71 6.01 1.98
C PRO A 193 -23.64 6.06 0.76
N ASP A 194 -23.11 6.49 -0.39
CA ASP A 194 -23.81 6.51 -1.67
C ASP A 194 -23.85 5.14 -2.39
N GLY A 195 -23.38 4.09 -1.70
CA GLY A 195 -23.48 2.71 -2.16
C GLY A 195 -22.36 2.22 -3.06
N ARG A 196 -21.38 3.07 -3.40
CA ARG A 196 -20.22 2.66 -4.23
C ARG A 196 -19.34 1.69 -3.48
N LEU A 197 -18.83 0.71 -4.22
CA LEU A 197 -17.87 -0.27 -3.73
C LEU A 197 -16.51 -0.01 -4.37
N PHE A 198 -15.45 -0.12 -3.59
CA PHE A 198 -14.09 -0.12 -4.10
C PHE A 198 -13.20 -1.04 -3.27
N ARG A 199 -12.27 -1.68 -3.94
CA ARG A 199 -11.34 -2.66 -3.38
C ARG A 199 -10.03 -1.97 -3.04
N LEU A 200 -9.59 -2.16 -1.82
CA LEU A 200 -8.34 -1.61 -1.30
C LEU A 200 -7.39 -2.77 -1.01
N MET A 201 -6.22 -2.73 -1.64
CA MET A 201 -5.16 -3.68 -1.36
C MET A 201 -3.97 -2.97 -0.73
N GLY A 202 -3.52 -3.46 0.41
CA GLY A 202 -2.36 -2.95 1.14
C GLY A 202 -1.22 -3.96 1.13
N ILE A 203 0.01 -3.48 0.92
CA ILE A 203 1.21 -4.31 0.94
C ILE A 203 2.36 -3.64 1.69
N HIS A 204 3.33 -4.46 2.11
CA HIS A 204 4.64 -4.01 2.56
C HIS A 204 5.66 -5.06 2.15
N LEU A 205 6.41 -4.80 1.10
CA LEU A 205 7.41 -5.71 0.57
C LEU A 205 8.68 -5.75 1.44
N LYS A 206 9.52 -6.75 1.22
CA LYS A 206 10.78 -6.91 1.93
C LYS A 206 11.63 -5.65 1.87
N SER A 207 12.05 -5.16 3.04
CA SER A 207 12.96 -4.02 3.19
C SER A 207 14.26 -4.22 2.38
N ARG A 208 14.87 -3.12 1.91
CA ARG A 208 16.19 -3.15 1.25
C ARG A 208 17.30 -3.64 2.15
N LEU A 209 17.11 -3.59 3.47
CA LEU A 209 18.09 -4.05 4.43
C LEU A 209 18.16 -5.57 4.45
N SER A 210 19.29 -6.12 4.07
CA SER A 210 19.63 -7.54 4.14
C SER A 210 21.12 -7.66 4.44
N ARG A 211 21.47 -8.66 5.27
CA ARG A 211 22.87 -8.94 5.58
C ARG A 211 23.57 -9.75 4.49
N ASP A 212 22.81 -10.46 3.69
CA ASP A 212 23.25 -11.43 2.69
C ASP A 212 22.98 -10.98 1.23
N GLY A 213 22.50 -9.74 1.03
CA GLY A 213 22.17 -9.24 -0.30
C GLY A 213 20.88 -9.80 -0.92
N SER A 214 20.17 -10.72 -0.23
CA SER A 214 18.98 -11.40 -0.78
C SER A 214 17.70 -10.57 -0.79
N ALA A 215 17.75 -9.33 -0.28
CA ALA A 215 16.55 -8.50 -0.12
C ALA A 215 15.84 -8.18 -1.44
N GLU A 216 16.62 -7.86 -2.48
CA GLU A 216 16.08 -7.52 -3.81
C GLU A 216 15.40 -8.75 -4.45
N ASP A 217 16.05 -9.92 -4.41
CA ASP A 217 15.47 -11.15 -4.94
C ASP A 217 14.18 -11.52 -4.20
N THR A 218 14.15 -11.35 -2.88
CA THR A 218 12.95 -11.58 -2.08
C THR A 218 11.84 -10.63 -2.48
N ARG A 219 12.11 -9.33 -2.59
CA ARG A 219 11.10 -8.35 -3.04
C ARG A 219 10.55 -8.68 -4.41
N ARG A 220 11.44 -9.04 -5.36
CA ARG A 220 11.03 -9.41 -6.71
C ARG A 220 10.11 -10.63 -6.72
N ARG A 221 10.39 -11.66 -5.91
CA ARG A 221 9.51 -12.83 -5.76
C ARG A 221 8.17 -12.48 -5.13
N GLU A 222 8.17 -11.64 -4.09
CA GLU A 222 6.94 -11.10 -3.51
C GLU A 222 6.13 -10.30 -4.55
N ALA A 223 6.80 -9.52 -5.40
CA ALA A 223 6.16 -8.76 -6.47
C ALA A 223 5.48 -9.65 -7.52
N TYR A 224 6.12 -10.75 -7.93
CA TYR A 224 5.50 -11.71 -8.84
C TYR A 224 4.27 -12.38 -8.21
N ALA A 225 4.37 -12.83 -6.96
CA ALA A 225 3.23 -13.43 -6.25
C ALA A 225 2.05 -12.45 -6.12
N LEU A 226 2.35 -11.19 -5.79
CA LEU A 226 1.34 -10.14 -5.76
C LEU A 226 0.75 -9.88 -7.16
N ARG A 227 1.58 -9.90 -8.22
CA ARG A 227 1.10 -9.69 -9.60
C ARG A 227 0.13 -10.78 -10.03
N ASP A 228 0.44 -12.04 -9.72
CA ASP A 228 -0.47 -13.16 -10.00
C ASP A 228 -1.80 -12.98 -9.26
N TYR A 229 -1.77 -12.62 -7.99
CA TYR A 229 -2.95 -12.30 -7.20
C TYR A 229 -3.77 -11.14 -7.78
N LEU A 230 -3.10 -10.07 -8.22
CA LEU A 230 -3.75 -8.93 -8.87
C LEU A 230 -4.39 -9.30 -10.20
N ASN A 231 -3.74 -10.17 -11.00
CA ASN A 231 -4.33 -10.65 -12.25
C ASN A 231 -5.64 -11.40 -12.01
N GLU A 232 -5.66 -12.30 -11.03
CA GLU A 232 -6.89 -13.01 -10.63
C GLU A 232 -7.94 -12.05 -10.08
N ALA A 233 -7.51 -11.09 -9.27
CA ALA A 233 -8.38 -10.07 -8.70
C ALA A 233 -9.03 -9.20 -9.78
N ILE A 234 -8.28 -8.76 -10.78
CA ILE A 234 -8.79 -7.95 -11.88
C ILE A 234 -9.71 -8.78 -12.79
N ALA A 235 -9.32 -10.02 -13.10
CA ALA A 235 -10.11 -10.91 -13.94
C ALA A 235 -11.46 -11.31 -13.31
N SER A 236 -11.52 -11.41 -11.98
CA SER A 236 -12.72 -11.79 -11.23
C SER A 236 -13.66 -10.63 -10.93
N GLN A 237 -13.27 -9.40 -11.24
CA GLN A 237 -14.03 -8.21 -10.88
C GLN A 237 -14.93 -7.73 -12.03
N ASP A 238 -16.23 -7.70 -11.77
CA ASP A 238 -17.24 -7.10 -12.65
C ASP A 238 -17.17 -5.56 -12.57
N GLY A 239 -16.02 -4.98 -12.94
CA GLY A 239 -15.87 -3.54 -13.02
C GLY A 239 -15.66 -2.80 -11.67
N MET A 240 -15.24 -3.50 -10.60
CA MET A 240 -14.98 -2.82 -9.32
C MET A 240 -13.66 -2.04 -9.36
N PRO A 241 -13.67 -0.76 -8.98
CA PRO A 241 -12.45 0.03 -8.79
C PRO A 241 -11.51 -0.62 -7.78
N LEU A 242 -10.22 -0.75 -8.13
CA LEU A 242 -9.17 -1.30 -7.29
C LEU A 242 -8.08 -0.27 -7.08
N LEU A 243 -7.69 -0.07 -5.83
CA LEU A 243 -6.55 0.74 -5.43
C LEU A 243 -5.58 -0.11 -4.62
N LEU A 244 -4.33 -0.22 -5.11
CA LEU A 244 -3.23 -0.85 -4.41
C LEU A 244 -2.34 0.24 -3.81
N TYR A 245 -1.98 0.09 -2.52
CA TYR A 245 -1.13 1.04 -1.81
C TYR A 245 -0.12 0.32 -0.91
N GLY A 246 0.93 1.02 -0.51
CA GLY A 246 1.82 0.54 0.54
C GLY A 246 3.28 0.92 0.34
N ASP A 247 4.12 0.34 1.21
CA ASP A 247 5.57 0.44 1.17
C ASP A 247 6.14 -0.69 0.30
N PHE A 248 6.56 -0.34 -0.91
CA PHE A 248 7.15 -1.27 -1.86
C PHE A 248 8.65 -1.49 -1.59
N ASN A 249 9.27 -0.65 -0.75
CA ASN A 249 10.71 -0.66 -0.51
C ASN A 249 11.58 -0.60 -1.79
N ASP A 250 10.98 -0.15 -2.89
CA ASP A 250 11.59 0.02 -4.20
C ASP A 250 11.11 1.32 -4.86
N GLY A 251 11.97 1.94 -5.66
CA GLY A 251 11.63 3.12 -6.41
C GLY A 251 10.78 2.83 -7.66
N PRO A 252 10.24 3.89 -8.29
CA PRO A 252 9.32 3.73 -9.44
C PRO A 252 9.91 2.97 -10.63
N ALA A 253 11.22 3.01 -10.82
CA ALA A 253 11.93 2.32 -11.89
C ALA A 253 12.46 0.93 -11.52
N ASP A 254 12.37 0.56 -10.23
CA ASP A 254 12.91 -0.70 -9.74
C ASP A 254 12.03 -1.89 -10.12
N SER A 255 12.64 -3.08 -10.16
CA SER A 255 12.02 -4.28 -10.75
C SER A 255 10.72 -4.70 -10.08
N ALA A 256 10.61 -4.62 -8.75
CA ALA A 256 9.39 -5.02 -8.05
C ALA A 256 8.20 -4.12 -8.42
N VAL A 257 8.42 -2.81 -8.50
CA VAL A 257 7.39 -1.83 -8.88
C VAL A 257 6.93 -2.05 -10.33
N GLN A 258 7.88 -2.30 -11.25
CA GLN A 258 7.56 -2.57 -12.65
C GLN A 258 6.77 -3.88 -12.84
N VAL A 259 7.15 -4.94 -12.13
CA VAL A 259 6.40 -6.22 -12.13
C VAL A 259 4.96 -6.00 -11.66
N ILE A 260 4.77 -5.31 -10.54
CA ILE A 260 3.45 -5.06 -9.96
C ILE A 260 2.59 -4.17 -10.87
N GLN A 261 3.18 -3.20 -11.54
CA GLN A 261 2.47 -2.37 -12.50
C GLN A 261 1.86 -3.20 -13.64
N GLY A 262 2.51 -4.27 -14.03
CA GLY A 262 2.04 -5.19 -15.06
C GLY A 262 2.29 -4.75 -16.50
N PRO A 263 1.94 -5.60 -17.47
CA PRO A 263 2.26 -5.39 -18.87
C PRO A 263 1.55 -4.18 -19.47
N ALA A 264 2.27 -3.41 -20.26
CA ALA A 264 1.72 -2.24 -20.95
C ALA A 264 0.59 -2.63 -21.92
N LYS A 265 -0.39 -1.73 -22.09
CA LYS A 265 -1.49 -1.89 -23.06
C LYS A 265 -2.36 -3.14 -22.82
N THR A 266 -2.50 -3.57 -21.57
CA THR A 266 -3.41 -4.65 -21.17
C THR A 266 -4.39 -4.17 -20.12
N GLU A 267 -5.53 -4.84 -19.99
CA GLU A 267 -6.52 -4.59 -18.93
C GLU A 267 -5.98 -4.86 -17.53
N TYR A 268 -4.91 -5.65 -17.41
CA TYR A 268 -4.24 -5.99 -16.17
C TYR A 268 -3.25 -4.92 -15.70
N ARG A 269 -2.97 -3.90 -16.52
CA ARG A 269 -2.05 -2.83 -16.13
C ARG A 269 -2.65 -1.95 -15.06
N LEU A 270 -1.85 -1.68 -14.03
CA LEU A 270 -2.15 -0.69 -13.02
C LEU A 270 -1.49 0.64 -13.36
N ASN A 271 -2.22 1.73 -13.16
CA ASN A 271 -1.71 3.09 -13.34
C ASN A 271 -1.16 3.60 -12.01
N ARG A 272 0.13 3.95 -11.99
CA ARG A 272 0.77 4.51 -10.80
C ARG A 272 0.37 5.98 -10.65
N LEU A 273 -0.22 6.33 -9.53
CA LEU A 273 -0.47 7.72 -9.16
C LEU A 273 0.86 8.37 -8.75
N LYS A 274 0.97 9.68 -8.99
CA LYS A 274 2.17 10.48 -8.66
C LYS A 274 1.75 11.65 -7.78
N PRO A 275 1.32 11.40 -6.54
CA PRO A 275 0.94 12.49 -5.65
C PRO A 275 2.14 13.39 -5.39
N ARG A 276 1.86 14.68 -5.21
CA ARG A 276 2.85 15.71 -4.94
C ARG A 276 2.46 16.46 -3.68
N ASP A 277 3.44 16.89 -2.92
CA ASP A 277 3.22 17.82 -1.83
C ASP A 277 2.99 19.26 -2.35
N SER A 278 2.78 20.20 -1.44
CA SER A 278 2.59 21.63 -1.79
C SER A 278 3.79 22.27 -2.47
N ARG A 279 4.96 21.64 -2.43
CA ARG A 279 6.19 22.08 -3.12
C ARG A 279 6.42 21.36 -4.44
N GLY A 280 5.54 20.43 -4.80
CA GLY A 280 5.64 19.62 -6.00
C GLY A 280 6.53 18.38 -5.86
N GLU A 281 6.98 18.05 -4.65
CA GLU A 281 7.85 16.91 -4.37
C GLU A 281 7.06 15.61 -4.30
N THR A 282 7.73 14.50 -4.63
CA THR A 282 7.10 13.15 -4.72
C THR A 282 7.77 12.11 -3.84
N TRP A 283 8.80 12.48 -3.09
CA TRP A 283 9.49 11.54 -2.21
C TRP A 283 8.64 11.15 -1.00
N THR A 284 8.85 9.95 -0.47
CA THR A 284 8.10 9.40 0.67
C THR A 284 8.99 9.03 1.84
N ILE A 285 10.30 8.99 1.63
CA ILE A 285 11.28 8.72 2.69
C ILE A 285 12.56 9.52 2.47
N TYR A 286 13.13 10.00 3.57
CA TYR A 286 14.43 10.67 3.63
C TYR A 286 15.39 9.87 4.49
N TYR A 287 16.61 9.67 4.01
CA TYR A 287 17.71 9.07 4.74
C TYR A 287 18.78 10.10 5.10
N GLU A 288 18.92 10.36 6.41
CA GLU A 288 19.87 11.34 6.93
C GLU A 288 21.33 10.97 6.63
N ASP A 289 21.69 9.68 6.72
CA ASP A 289 23.07 9.20 6.52
C ASP A 289 23.66 9.49 5.13
N GLY A 290 22.83 9.75 4.14
CA GLY A 290 23.26 10.00 2.76
C GLY A 290 22.66 11.25 2.15
N ASP A 291 21.88 12.02 2.91
CA ASP A 291 21.09 13.15 2.41
C ASP A 291 20.32 12.80 1.13
N THR A 292 19.63 11.66 1.17
CA THR A 292 18.94 11.11 -0.01
C THR A 292 17.43 10.97 0.21
N TYR A 293 16.69 11.29 -0.86
CA TYR A 293 15.23 11.21 -0.90
C TYR A 293 14.79 10.09 -1.85
N HIS A 294 13.83 9.27 -1.41
CA HIS A 294 13.32 8.16 -2.21
C HIS A 294 11.80 8.11 -2.17
N SER A 295 11.20 7.56 -3.23
CA SER A 295 9.78 7.25 -3.29
C SER A 295 9.61 5.74 -3.20
N PHE A 296 9.32 5.21 -2.02
CA PHE A 296 9.12 3.78 -1.76
C PHE A 296 7.68 3.42 -1.48
N ASP A 297 6.86 4.41 -1.11
CA ASP A 297 5.43 4.23 -1.01
C ASP A 297 4.79 4.57 -2.36
N HIS A 298 3.94 3.68 -2.84
CA HIS A 298 3.27 3.86 -4.11
C HIS A 298 1.77 3.62 -4.01
N LEU A 299 1.07 4.21 -4.96
CA LEU A 299 -0.35 4.06 -5.17
C LEU A 299 -0.59 3.67 -6.62
N PHE A 300 -1.39 2.64 -6.81
CA PHE A 300 -1.79 2.18 -8.13
C PHE A 300 -3.30 2.03 -8.20
N ILE A 301 -3.86 2.32 -9.36
CA ILE A 301 -5.28 2.12 -9.67
C ILE A 301 -5.43 1.27 -10.93
N ASN A 302 -6.50 0.50 -11.02
CA ASN A 302 -6.87 -0.16 -12.26
C ASN A 302 -7.56 0.83 -13.24
N CYS A 303 -7.69 0.46 -14.51
CA CYS A 303 -8.25 1.33 -15.55
C CYS A 303 -9.69 1.79 -15.28
N LEU A 304 -10.44 1.08 -14.44
CA LEU A 304 -11.84 1.39 -14.16
C LEU A 304 -12.05 2.68 -13.36
N LEU A 305 -11.02 3.13 -12.62
CA LEU A 305 -11.04 4.44 -11.96
C LEU A 305 -10.69 5.59 -12.91
N TYR A 306 -10.27 5.28 -14.15
CA TYR A 306 -9.69 6.26 -15.09
C TYR A 306 -10.61 6.70 -16.21
N THR A 307 -11.76 6.03 -16.40
CA THR A 307 -12.53 6.15 -17.64
C THR A 307 -13.60 7.23 -17.64
N SER A 308 -13.75 8.05 -16.60
CA SER A 308 -14.84 9.05 -16.56
C SER A 308 -14.53 10.36 -17.29
N ASP A 309 -13.27 10.74 -17.56
CA ASP A 309 -12.94 12.09 -18.04
C ASP A 309 -12.16 12.16 -19.36
N ALA A 310 -11.81 11.04 -19.99
CA ALA A 310 -11.03 11.05 -21.24
C ALA A 310 -11.88 11.10 -22.53
N ALA A 311 -13.21 11.15 -22.41
CA ALA A 311 -14.12 11.07 -23.56
C ALA A 311 -14.62 12.43 -24.07
N ASP A 312 -14.37 13.53 -23.35
CA ASP A 312 -14.91 14.85 -23.70
C ASP A 312 -13.92 15.85 -24.33
N ASP A 313 -12.65 15.45 -24.52
CA ASP A 313 -11.65 16.29 -25.20
C ASP A 313 -11.20 15.68 -26.55
N SER A 314 -12.11 15.42 -27.47
CA SER A 314 -11.80 15.14 -28.87
C SER A 314 -12.69 15.93 -29.82
#